data_b14d4d587cd940f3b25621603e87c72f
#
_entry.id   b14d4d587cd940f3b25621603e87c72f
#
_cell.length_a   1.000
_cell.length_b   1.000
_cell.length_c   1.000
_cell.angle_alpha   90.00
_cell.angle_beta   90.00
_cell.angle_gamma   90.00
#
_symmetry.space_group_name_H-M   'P 1'
#
loop_
_entity.id
_entity.type
_entity.pdbx_description
1 polymer ?
#
loop_
_entity_poly.entity_id
_entity_poly.type
_entity_poly.pdbx_seq_one_letter_code
_entity_poly.pdbx_strand_id
1 'polypeptide(L)'
;VAERQPLRVLVVDDEPNIADVVAMALRYSGFDVETAGDGTTALRLVREFDPHLLVLDVMLPDIDGFALAERLGAERSRRPIVFLTARDTTADKVRGLTIGGDDYVTKPFSIEELIARVRAVLRRSGQGDSTGGRLVFEDLELDEDAHEVRRGGELVELTPTEYRLLRYLLLNPNRVLTRAQILEHVWRYDFGGDARVLETYISYLRKKLHALGPPLIHTVRGVGYALRPPRR
;
A
#
# COMPACT_ATOMS: atom_id res chain seq x y z
N VAL A 1 -3.84 -21.51 15.33
CA VAL A 1 -3.50 -20.34 14.47
C VAL A 1 -2.40 -19.63 15.23
N ALA A 2 -1.14 -19.72 14.76
CA ALA A 2 -0.03 -19.00 15.39
C ALA A 2 -0.28 -17.49 15.20
N GLU A 3 -0.40 -16.74 16.28
CA GLU A 3 -0.40 -15.27 16.23
C GLU A 3 0.93 -14.80 15.63
N ARG A 4 0.89 -14.30 14.40
CA ARG A 4 2.07 -13.68 13.79
C ARG A 4 2.37 -12.38 14.53
N GLN A 5 3.62 -12.20 14.92
CA GLN A 5 4.06 -10.93 15.49
C GLN A 5 3.92 -9.81 14.45
N PRO A 6 3.41 -8.64 14.83
CA PRO A 6 3.27 -7.50 13.93
C PRO A 6 4.63 -7.08 13.38
N LEU A 7 4.65 -6.63 12.12
CA LEU A 7 5.86 -6.08 11.51
C LEU A 7 6.23 -4.77 12.20
N ARG A 8 7.51 -4.63 12.54
CA ARG A 8 8.07 -3.49 13.26
C ARG A 8 8.53 -2.40 12.30
N VAL A 9 8.08 -1.17 12.53
CA VAL A 9 8.45 0.01 11.74
C VAL A 9 9.05 1.06 12.68
N LEU A 10 10.22 1.62 12.34
CA LEU A 10 10.82 2.74 13.04
C LEU A 10 10.56 4.02 12.24
N VAL A 11 9.91 5.00 12.88
CA VAL A 11 9.68 6.32 12.30
C VAL A 11 10.72 7.29 12.88
N VAL A 12 11.47 7.95 12.00
CA VAL A 12 12.53 8.90 12.36
C VAL A 12 12.22 10.25 11.76
N ASP A 13 11.80 11.21 12.56
CA ASP A 13 11.44 12.57 12.16
C ASP A 13 11.62 13.50 13.36
N ASP A 14 12.30 14.63 13.18
CA ASP A 14 12.58 15.60 14.26
C ASP A 14 11.35 16.46 14.60
N GLU A 15 10.32 16.44 13.78
CA GLU A 15 9.03 17.06 14.05
C GLU A 15 8.12 16.10 14.84
N PRO A 16 7.92 16.26 16.17
CA PRO A 16 7.17 15.30 16.99
C PRO A 16 5.73 15.10 16.50
N ASN A 17 5.09 16.17 16.02
CA ASN A 17 3.72 16.09 15.50
C ASN A 17 3.61 15.18 14.26
N ILE A 18 4.62 15.21 13.39
CA ILE A 18 4.65 14.35 12.18
C ILE A 18 4.93 12.92 12.61
N ALA A 19 5.96 12.69 13.43
CA ALA A 19 6.29 11.37 13.96
C ALA A 19 5.11 10.71 14.65
N ASP A 20 4.38 11.44 15.51
CA ASP A 20 3.22 10.92 16.26
C ASP A 20 2.05 10.56 15.34
N VAL A 21 1.71 11.43 14.39
CA VAL A 21 0.61 11.16 13.44
C VAL A 21 0.93 9.95 12.56
N VAL A 22 2.16 9.86 12.05
CA VAL A 22 2.62 8.72 11.25
C VAL A 22 2.62 7.44 12.08
N ALA A 23 3.17 7.47 13.29
CA ALA A 23 3.21 6.31 14.18
C ALA A 23 1.80 5.81 14.54
N MET A 24 0.88 6.73 14.88
CA MET A 24 -0.51 6.38 15.18
C MET A 24 -1.19 5.69 14.00
N ALA A 25 -1.01 6.22 12.80
CA ALA A 25 -1.63 5.68 11.60
C ALA A 25 -1.06 4.30 11.22
N LEU A 26 0.25 4.10 11.39
CA LEU A 26 0.89 2.80 11.15
C LEU A 26 0.45 1.77 12.22
N ARG A 27 0.35 2.15 13.50
CA ARG A 27 -0.19 1.27 14.56
C ARG A 27 -1.64 0.86 14.26
N TYR A 28 -2.48 1.82 13.85
CA TYR A 28 -3.85 1.53 13.41
C TYR A 28 -3.91 0.57 12.22
N SER A 29 -2.87 0.58 11.38
CA SER A 29 -2.71 -0.30 10.23
C SER A 29 -2.12 -1.69 10.56
N GLY A 30 -1.87 -1.97 11.85
CA GLY A 30 -1.43 -3.28 12.34
C GLY A 30 0.08 -3.44 12.46
N PHE A 31 0.86 -2.36 12.37
CA PHE A 31 2.30 -2.39 12.61
C PHE A 31 2.63 -2.15 14.09
N ASP A 32 3.75 -2.70 14.54
CA ASP A 32 4.40 -2.30 15.79
C ASP A 32 5.36 -1.15 15.48
N VAL A 33 5.30 -0.04 16.23
CA VAL A 33 5.96 1.20 15.82
C VAL A 33 6.65 1.88 16.97
N GLU A 34 7.94 2.16 16.78
CA GLU A 34 8.75 3.06 17.61
C GLU A 34 9.08 4.36 16.86
N THR A 35 9.39 5.42 17.60
CA THR A 35 9.74 6.74 17.04
C THR A 35 11.09 7.21 17.54
N ALA A 36 11.82 7.94 16.71
CA ALA A 36 13.06 8.64 17.06
C ALA A 36 13.03 10.07 16.49
N GLY A 37 13.49 11.05 17.26
CA GLY A 37 13.59 12.44 16.83
C GLY A 37 14.95 12.84 16.27
N ASP A 38 15.92 11.93 16.26
CA ASP A 38 17.29 12.17 15.81
C ASP A 38 17.97 10.88 15.37
N GLY A 39 19.07 10.99 14.61
CA GLY A 39 19.79 9.86 14.07
C GLY A 39 20.50 9.01 15.13
N THR A 40 20.96 9.62 16.23
CA THR A 40 21.61 8.90 17.33
C THR A 40 20.62 7.97 18.02
N THR A 41 19.44 8.46 18.32
CA THR A 41 18.32 7.66 18.86
C THR A 41 17.88 6.58 17.88
N ALA A 42 17.80 6.91 16.59
CA ALA A 42 17.46 5.96 15.55
C ALA A 42 18.46 4.79 15.49
N LEU A 43 19.78 5.06 15.51
CA LEU A 43 20.82 4.01 15.52
C LEU A 43 20.72 3.08 16.74
N ARG A 44 20.36 3.59 17.90
CA ARG A 44 20.11 2.79 19.09
C ARG A 44 18.87 1.91 18.92
N LEU A 45 17.75 2.50 18.51
CA LEU A 45 16.49 1.79 18.33
C LEU A 45 16.55 0.73 17.20
N VAL A 46 17.34 0.97 16.16
CA VAL A 46 17.57 -0.06 15.14
C VAL A 46 18.15 -1.35 15.71
N ARG A 47 19.00 -1.25 16.76
CA ARG A 47 19.60 -2.41 17.44
C ARG A 47 18.68 -3.04 18.48
N GLU A 48 17.94 -2.22 19.22
CA GLU A 48 17.10 -2.67 20.33
C GLU A 48 15.74 -3.18 19.85
N PHE A 49 15.10 -2.45 18.94
CA PHE A 49 13.77 -2.75 18.41
C PHE A 49 13.80 -3.66 17.19
N ASP A 50 14.94 -3.70 16.47
CA ASP A 50 15.16 -4.50 15.25
C ASP A 50 14.02 -4.32 14.22
N PRO A 51 13.81 -3.09 13.68
CA PRO A 51 12.70 -2.80 12.79
C PRO A 51 12.85 -3.51 11.45
N HIS A 52 11.72 -3.89 10.86
CA HIS A 52 11.65 -4.47 9.51
C HIS A 52 11.72 -3.40 8.42
N LEU A 53 11.38 -2.15 8.74
CA LEU A 53 11.42 -0.99 7.83
C LEU A 53 11.63 0.29 8.61
N LEU A 54 12.33 1.25 7.98
CA LEU A 54 12.43 2.61 8.48
C LEU A 54 11.62 3.58 7.61
N VAL A 55 10.87 4.47 8.26
CA VAL A 55 10.36 5.71 7.66
C VAL A 55 11.27 6.82 8.16
N LEU A 56 12.04 7.44 7.28
CA LEU A 56 13.18 8.28 7.67
C LEU A 56 13.11 9.66 7.03
N ASP A 57 13.05 10.71 7.86
CA ASP A 57 13.23 12.06 7.36
C ASP A 57 14.68 12.28 6.87
N VAL A 58 14.81 12.96 5.76
CA VAL A 58 16.10 13.37 5.21
C VAL A 58 16.75 14.45 6.07
N MET A 59 15.95 15.35 6.69
CA MET A 59 16.42 16.49 7.46
C MET A 59 16.35 16.22 8.97
N LEU A 60 17.39 15.61 9.54
CA LEU A 60 17.50 15.41 10.99
C LEU A 60 18.50 16.42 11.59
N PRO A 61 18.38 16.73 12.88
CA PRO A 61 19.18 17.79 13.53
C PRO A 61 20.65 17.42 13.72
N ASP A 62 20.97 16.14 13.82
CA ASP A 62 22.32 15.64 14.17
C ASP A 62 23.05 14.96 13.01
N ILE A 63 22.32 14.41 12.02
CA ILE A 63 22.87 13.71 10.86
C ILE A 63 21.91 13.82 9.68
N ASP A 64 22.43 14.00 8.47
CA ASP A 64 21.65 13.88 7.23
C ASP A 64 21.08 12.48 7.11
N GLY A 65 19.76 12.35 6.83
CA GLY A 65 19.07 11.05 6.73
C GLY A 65 19.68 10.11 5.69
N PHE A 66 20.26 10.63 4.62
CA PHE A 66 21.00 9.81 3.64
C PHE A 66 22.27 9.23 4.26
N ALA A 67 23.03 10.04 5.02
CA ALA A 67 24.23 9.56 5.71
C ALA A 67 23.87 8.53 6.81
N LEU A 68 22.73 8.68 7.47
CA LEU A 68 22.21 7.68 8.40
C LEU A 68 21.89 6.36 7.67
N ALA A 69 21.22 6.44 6.53
CA ALA A 69 20.89 5.27 5.70
C ALA A 69 22.16 4.53 5.21
N GLU A 70 23.20 5.27 4.79
CA GLU A 70 24.50 4.69 4.42
C GLU A 70 25.13 3.92 5.58
N ARG A 71 25.13 4.50 6.79
CA ARG A 71 25.64 3.82 8.00
C ARG A 71 24.90 2.55 8.32
N LEU A 72 23.56 2.58 8.21
CA LEU A 72 22.70 1.42 8.42
C LEU A 72 22.88 0.35 7.34
N GLY A 73 23.12 0.76 6.10
CA GLY A 73 23.39 -0.15 4.97
C GLY A 73 24.73 -0.87 5.04
N ALA A 74 25.72 -0.30 5.75
CA ALA A 74 27.02 -0.92 6.00
C ALA A 74 26.95 -2.04 7.05
N GLU A 75 25.94 -2.05 7.92
CA GLU A 75 25.67 -3.16 8.85
C GLU A 75 25.00 -4.31 8.07
N ARG A 76 25.39 -5.56 8.34
CA ARG A 76 25.07 -6.79 7.56
C ARG A 76 23.58 -7.09 7.30
N SER A 77 22.66 -6.26 7.76
CA SER A 77 21.22 -6.43 7.59
C SER A 77 20.64 -5.16 6.95
N ARG A 78 20.57 -5.16 5.61
CA ARG A 78 19.96 -4.05 4.87
C ARG A 78 18.45 -4.04 5.12
N ARG A 79 18.02 -3.10 5.94
CA ARG A 79 16.60 -2.86 6.18
C ARG A 79 16.07 -1.90 5.10
N PRO A 80 14.88 -2.13 4.57
CA PRO A 80 14.25 -1.22 3.64
C PRO A 80 13.93 0.13 4.27
N ILE A 81 14.09 1.21 3.49
CA ILE A 81 13.91 2.59 3.92
C ILE A 81 12.95 3.32 2.98
N VAL A 82 11.91 3.93 3.57
CA VAL A 82 11.04 4.92 2.92
C VAL A 82 11.46 6.29 3.41
N PHE A 83 12.00 7.13 2.53
CA PHE A 83 12.39 8.50 2.88
C PHE A 83 11.19 9.44 2.89
N LEU A 84 11.13 10.32 3.91
CA LEU A 84 10.29 11.51 3.91
C LEU A 84 11.15 12.70 3.54
N THR A 85 10.75 13.52 2.59
CA THR A 85 11.55 14.66 2.14
C THR A 85 10.70 15.86 1.77
N ALA A 86 11.11 17.05 2.22
CA ALA A 86 10.58 18.32 1.73
C ALA A 86 11.20 18.74 0.38
N ARG A 87 12.22 18.03 -0.09
CA ARG A 87 12.97 18.38 -1.29
C ARG A 87 12.43 17.66 -2.50
N ASP A 88 11.98 18.43 -3.48
CA ASP A 88 11.39 17.94 -4.74
C ASP A 88 12.39 17.90 -5.90
N THR A 89 13.71 18.01 -5.61
CA THR A 89 14.72 18.02 -6.68
C THR A 89 14.98 16.61 -7.20
N THR A 90 15.08 16.48 -8.52
CA THR A 90 15.45 15.23 -9.20
C THR A 90 16.79 14.68 -8.69
N ALA A 91 17.72 15.56 -8.28
CA ALA A 91 19.03 15.20 -7.77
C ALA A 91 18.95 14.46 -6.41
N ASP A 92 18.08 14.89 -5.50
CA ASP A 92 17.90 14.24 -4.20
C ASP A 92 17.21 12.87 -4.35
N LYS A 93 16.25 12.75 -5.25
CA LYS A 93 15.60 11.46 -5.60
C LYS A 93 16.61 10.47 -6.21
N VAL A 94 17.48 10.93 -7.11
CA VAL A 94 18.54 10.10 -7.73
C VAL A 94 19.58 9.69 -6.68
N ARG A 95 20.03 10.62 -5.83
CA ARG A 95 21.00 10.33 -4.76
C ARG A 95 20.49 9.27 -3.80
N GLY A 96 19.25 9.39 -3.34
CA GLY A 96 18.67 8.45 -2.43
C GLY A 96 18.45 7.04 -3.01
N LEU A 97 18.05 6.93 -4.28
CA LEU A 97 17.96 5.64 -4.99
C LEU A 97 19.35 4.99 -5.15
N THR A 98 20.41 5.81 -5.32
CA THR A 98 21.80 5.32 -5.42
C THR A 98 22.33 4.82 -4.07
N ILE A 99 21.90 5.43 -2.96
CA ILE A 99 22.34 5.11 -1.60
C ILE A 99 21.56 3.91 -1.02
N GLY A 100 20.47 3.50 -1.66
CA GLY A 100 19.72 2.31 -1.28
C GLY A 100 18.38 2.57 -0.60
N GLY A 101 17.79 3.74 -0.74
CA GLY A 101 16.38 3.97 -0.42
C GLY A 101 15.47 3.14 -1.31
N ASP A 102 14.47 2.52 -0.73
CA ASP A 102 13.54 1.63 -1.44
C ASP A 102 12.32 2.40 -1.96
N ASP A 103 11.99 3.57 -1.38
CA ASP A 103 10.95 4.48 -1.86
C ASP A 103 11.08 5.89 -1.25
N TYR A 104 10.32 6.88 -1.81
CA TYR A 104 10.30 8.28 -1.41
C TYR A 104 8.88 8.81 -1.28
N VAL A 105 8.65 9.62 -0.26
CA VAL A 105 7.41 10.37 -0.04
C VAL A 105 7.75 11.84 0.16
N THR A 106 7.19 12.71 -0.67
CA THR A 106 7.43 14.16 -0.57
C THR A 106 6.43 14.81 0.40
N LYS A 107 6.94 15.64 1.32
CA LYS A 107 6.12 16.48 2.20
C LYS A 107 5.56 17.68 1.39
N PRO A 108 4.23 18.01 1.47
CA PRO A 108 3.21 17.33 2.27
C PRO A 108 2.70 16.05 1.59
N PHE A 109 2.41 15.02 2.39
CA PHE A 109 1.91 13.73 1.92
C PHE A 109 0.57 13.35 2.57
N SER A 110 -0.17 12.44 1.96
CA SER A 110 -1.30 11.81 2.62
C SER A 110 -0.85 10.58 3.43
N ILE A 111 -1.50 10.34 4.55
CA ILE A 111 -1.22 9.18 5.40
C ILE A 111 -1.49 7.88 4.64
N GLU A 112 -2.55 7.85 3.82
CA GLU A 112 -2.89 6.69 2.98
C GLU A 112 -1.78 6.37 1.98
N GLU A 113 -1.17 7.39 1.38
CA GLU A 113 -0.04 7.23 0.45
C GLU A 113 1.16 6.62 1.17
N LEU A 114 1.53 7.16 2.34
CA LEU A 114 2.64 6.66 3.12
C LEU A 114 2.44 5.18 3.51
N ILE A 115 1.26 4.82 4.03
CA ILE A 115 0.94 3.44 4.42
C ILE A 115 1.02 2.50 3.21
N ALA A 116 0.50 2.93 2.05
CA ALA A 116 0.56 2.13 0.83
C ALA A 116 2.00 1.85 0.40
N ARG A 117 2.90 2.86 0.48
CA ARG A 117 4.32 2.73 0.16
C ARG A 117 5.07 1.85 1.15
N VAL A 118 4.84 2.03 2.45
CA VAL A 118 5.41 1.18 3.51
C VAL A 118 5.08 -0.29 3.26
N ARG A 119 3.81 -0.60 2.96
CA ARG A 119 3.38 -1.97 2.62
C ARG A 119 4.06 -2.48 1.35
N ALA A 120 4.14 -1.67 0.31
CA ALA A 120 4.78 -2.05 -0.95
C ALA A 120 6.27 -2.34 -0.78
N VAL A 121 6.97 -1.56 0.04
CA VAL A 121 8.40 -1.75 0.32
C VAL A 121 8.64 -3.00 1.16
N LEU A 122 7.88 -3.22 2.24
CA LEU A 122 7.96 -4.43 3.08
C LEU A 122 7.72 -5.71 2.27
N ARG A 123 6.79 -5.67 1.33
CA ARG A 123 6.50 -6.79 0.44
C ARG A 123 7.67 -7.11 -0.48
N ARG A 124 8.26 -6.09 -1.14
CA ARG A 124 9.44 -6.27 -2.02
C ARG A 124 10.67 -6.80 -1.28
N SER A 125 10.82 -6.48 0.01
CA SER A 125 11.93 -6.96 0.84
C SER A 125 11.72 -8.39 1.37
N GLY A 126 10.61 -9.06 1.01
CA GLY A 126 10.28 -10.41 1.49
C GLY A 126 9.87 -10.47 2.97
N GLN A 127 9.70 -9.33 3.62
CA GLN A 127 9.31 -9.22 5.04
C GLN A 127 7.81 -8.96 5.20
N GLY A 128 7.13 -8.52 4.13
CA GLY A 128 5.67 -8.40 4.09
C GLY A 128 5.00 -9.76 4.03
N ASP A 129 3.78 -9.83 4.54
CA ASP A 129 2.96 -11.01 4.34
C ASP A 129 2.93 -11.37 2.85
N SER A 130 3.30 -12.60 2.52
CA SER A 130 3.12 -13.18 1.19
C SER A 130 1.64 -13.26 0.78
N THR A 131 0.73 -12.84 1.66
CA THR A 131 -0.69 -12.60 1.40
C THR A 131 -0.98 -11.14 1.04
N GLY A 132 -0.02 -10.19 1.18
CA GLY A 132 -0.25 -8.74 1.03
C GLY A 132 -0.30 -8.24 -0.42
N GLY A 133 0.21 -8.98 -1.39
CA GLY A 133 0.12 -8.65 -2.82
C GLY A 133 -0.93 -9.46 -3.58
N ARG A 134 -1.52 -10.49 -2.93
CA ARG A 134 -2.47 -11.37 -3.60
C ARG A 134 -3.83 -11.32 -2.93
N LEU A 135 -4.77 -10.68 -3.58
CA LEU A 135 -6.17 -10.67 -3.16
C LEU A 135 -6.86 -11.90 -3.77
N VAL A 136 -7.41 -12.74 -2.92
CA VAL A 136 -8.09 -13.99 -3.35
C VAL A 136 -9.54 -13.97 -2.88
N PHE A 137 -10.44 -14.28 -3.80
CA PHE A 137 -11.85 -14.47 -3.50
C PHE A 137 -12.42 -15.57 -4.40
N GLU A 138 -12.83 -16.71 -3.82
CA GLU A 138 -13.20 -17.93 -4.54
C GLU A 138 -12.07 -18.37 -5.50
N ASP A 139 -12.34 -18.47 -6.78
CA ASP A 139 -11.42 -18.81 -7.85
C ASP A 139 -10.76 -17.59 -8.52
N LEU A 140 -11.01 -16.39 -7.99
CA LEU A 140 -10.49 -15.12 -8.51
C LEU A 140 -9.29 -14.68 -7.68
N GLU A 141 -8.18 -14.39 -8.34
CA GLU A 141 -6.92 -13.96 -7.74
C GLU A 141 -6.44 -12.69 -8.43
N LEU A 142 -6.04 -11.70 -7.64
CA LEU A 142 -5.40 -10.48 -8.13
C LEU A 142 -4.05 -10.36 -7.44
N ASP A 143 -2.99 -10.42 -8.22
CA ASP A 143 -1.61 -10.20 -7.78
C ASP A 143 -1.26 -8.72 -7.99
N GLU A 144 -1.10 -7.98 -6.90
CA GLU A 144 -0.79 -6.54 -6.94
C GLU A 144 0.66 -6.28 -7.37
N ASP A 145 1.56 -7.24 -7.15
CA ASP A 145 2.98 -7.10 -7.47
C ASP A 145 3.25 -7.36 -8.95
N ALA A 146 2.67 -8.45 -9.45
CA ALA A 146 2.73 -8.77 -10.87
C ALA A 146 1.76 -7.91 -11.71
N HIS A 147 0.82 -7.18 -11.07
CA HIS A 147 -0.28 -6.48 -11.71
C HIS A 147 -1.13 -7.42 -12.60
N GLU A 148 -1.25 -8.67 -12.16
CA GLU A 148 -1.97 -9.72 -12.86
C GLU A 148 -3.28 -10.08 -12.18
N VAL A 149 -4.25 -10.46 -12.97
CA VAL A 149 -5.51 -11.04 -12.49
C VAL A 149 -5.70 -12.42 -13.11
N ARG A 150 -6.04 -13.40 -12.28
CA ARG A 150 -6.34 -14.76 -12.72
C ARG A 150 -7.69 -15.20 -12.19
N ARG A 151 -8.39 -16.00 -13.00
CA ARG A 151 -9.62 -16.64 -12.60
C ARG A 151 -9.60 -18.12 -12.97
N GLY A 152 -9.77 -19.00 -11.97
CA GLY A 152 -9.63 -20.45 -12.20
C GLY A 152 -8.24 -20.82 -12.74
N GLY A 153 -7.20 -20.01 -12.46
CA GLY A 153 -5.85 -20.16 -12.98
C GLY A 153 -5.59 -19.47 -14.33
N GLU A 154 -6.62 -19.06 -15.07
CA GLU A 154 -6.47 -18.39 -16.37
C GLU A 154 -6.25 -16.88 -16.20
N LEU A 155 -5.33 -16.29 -16.99
CA LEU A 155 -5.02 -14.87 -16.99
C LEU A 155 -6.19 -14.07 -17.55
N VAL A 156 -6.55 -12.97 -16.84
CA VAL A 156 -7.60 -12.04 -17.26
C VAL A 156 -6.98 -10.68 -17.56
N GLU A 157 -6.96 -10.30 -18.83
CA GLU A 157 -6.47 -8.97 -19.22
C GLU A 157 -7.46 -7.88 -18.85
N LEU A 158 -7.04 -6.94 -18.01
CA LEU A 158 -7.83 -5.80 -17.56
C LEU A 158 -7.18 -4.49 -17.96
N THR A 159 -8.01 -3.50 -18.30
CA THR A 159 -7.55 -2.11 -18.41
C THR A 159 -7.24 -1.54 -17.01
N PRO A 160 -6.45 -0.44 -16.91
CA PRO A 160 -6.12 0.14 -15.60
C PRO A 160 -7.34 0.50 -14.74
N THR A 161 -8.44 0.94 -15.35
CA THR A 161 -9.68 1.28 -14.62
C THR A 161 -10.46 0.03 -14.19
N GLU A 162 -10.53 -0.99 -15.02
CA GLU A 162 -11.12 -2.30 -14.67
C GLU A 162 -10.34 -2.95 -13.52
N TYR A 163 -8.99 -2.89 -13.56
CA TYR A 163 -8.12 -3.38 -12.50
C TYR A 163 -8.40 -2.66 -11.16
N ARG A 164 -8.42 -1.31 -11.14
CA ARG A 164 -8.73 -0.53 -9.93
C ARG A 164 -10.12 -0.86 -9.38
N LEU A 165 -11.12 -1.00 -10.24
CA LEU A 165 -12.48 -1.36 -9.84
C LEU A 165 -12.53 -2.76 -9.23
N LEU A 166 -11.91 -3.75 -9.87
CA LEU A 166 -11.85 -5.12 -9.36
C LEU A 166 -11.10 -5.19 -8.03
N ARG A 167 -9.96 -4.51 -7.94
CA ARG A 167 -9.17 -4.41 -6.70
C ARG A 167 -10.00 -3.86 -5.54
N TYR A 168 -10.77 -2.81 -5.77
CA TYR A 168 -11.62 -2.21 -4.74
C TYR A 168 -12.74 -3.15 -4.29
N LEU A 169 -13.32 -3.91 -5.21
CA LEU A 169 -14.29 -4.96 -4.87
C LEU A 169 -13.65 -6.09 -4.05
N LEU A 170 -12.44 -6.53 -4.42
CA LEU A 170 -11.69 -7.57 -3.72
C LEU A 170 -11.22 -7.15 -2.32
N LEU A 171 -10.95 -5.88 -2.09
CA LEU A 171 -10.65 -5.34 -0.76
C LEU A 171 -11.89 -5.28 0.16
N ASN A 172 -13.09 -5.43 -0.41
CA ASN A 172 -14.35 -5.36 0.32
C ASN A 172 -15.24 -6.58 0.03
N PRO A 173 -14.77 -7.81 0.21
CA PRO A 173 -15.54 -9.00 -0.12
C PRO A 173 -16.79 -9.09 0.75
N ASN A 174 -17.88 -9.58 0.18
CA ASN A 174 -19.18 -9.77 0.82
C ASN A 174 -19.89 -8.47 1.30
N ARG A 175 -19.27 -7.30 1.14
CA ARG A 175 -19.88 -6.00 1.46
C ARG A 175 -20.59 -5.41 0.24
N VAL A 176 -21.68 -4.69 0.50
CA VAL A 176 -22.34 -3.88 -0.53
C VAL A 176 -21.65 -2.53 -0.57
N LEU A 177 -21.08 -2.20 -1.71
CA LEU A 177 -20.49 -0.89 -1.98
C LEU A 177 -21.50 -0.05 -2.76
N THR A 178 -21.78 1.15 -2.27
CA THR A 178 -22.66 2.08 -2.96
C THR A 178 -22.02 2.59 -4.25
N ARG A 179 -22.84 3.06 -5.21
CA ARG A 179 -22.35 3.70 -6.44
C ARG A 179 -21.41 4.86 -6.12
N ALA A 180 -21.77 5.70 -5.16
CA ALA A 180 -20.98 6.86 -4.75
C ALA A 180 -19.60 6.44 -4.22
N GLN A 181 -19.53 5.46 -3.32
CA GLN A 181 -18.27 4.94 -2.78
C GLN A 181 -17.35 4.39 -3.88
N ILE A 182 -17.91 3.64 -4.84
CA ILE A 182 -17.11 3.07 -5.93
C ILE A 182 -16.60 4.19 -6.85
N LEU A 183 -17.46 5.14 -7.22
CA LEU A 183 -17.09 6.26 -8.09
C LEU A 183 -16.01 7.13 -7.46
N GLU A 184 -16.16 7.49 -6.19
CA GLU A 184 -15.18 8.27 -5.44
C GLU A 184 -13.83 7.55 -5.36
N HIS A 185 -13.82 6.24 -5.06
CA HIS A 185 -12.58 5.48 -4.90
C HIS A 185 -11.84 5.23 -6.22
N VAL A 186 -12.55 4.89 -7.29
CA VAL A 186 -11.95 4.43 -8.56
C VAL A 186 -11.65 5.58 -9.51
N TRP A 187 -12.50 6.61 -9.56
CA TRP A 187 -12.36 7.74 -10.49
C TRP A 187 -11.88 9.04 -9.83
N ARG A 188 -11.94 9.15 -8.49
CA ARG A 188 -11.51 10.35 -7.75
C ARG A 188 -12.08 11.65 -8.37
N TYR A 189 -11.23 12.69 -8.54
CA TYR A 189 -11.63 14.02 -9.05
C TYR A 189 -11.93 14.10 -10.57
N ASP A 190 -11.62 13.08 -11.35
CA ASP A 190 -11.87 13.06 -12.81
C ASP A 190 -13.32 12.67 -13.18
N PHE A 191 -14.20 12.65 -12.18
CA PHE A 191 -15.59 12.26 -12.42
C PHE A 191 -16.42 13.41 -12.96
N GLY A 192 -16.56 13.49 -14.28
CA GLY A 192 -17.42 14.45 -14.99
C GLY A 192 -18.94 14.23 -14.84
N GLY A 193 -19.39 13.60 -13.73
CA GLY A 193 -20.80 13.54 -13.32
C GLY A 193 -21.67 12.44 -13.94
N ASP A 194 -21.19 11.62 -14.89
CA ASP A 194 -22.03 10.56 -15.49
C ASP A 194 -21.91 9.22 -14.75
N ALA A 195 -22.88 8.96 -13.85
CA ALA A 195 -22.95 7.70 -13.07
C ALA A 195 -23.03 6.43 -13.94
N ARG A 196 -23.34 6.53 -15.24
CA ARG A 196 -23.42 5.40 -16.19
C ARG A 196 -22.06 4.81 -16.51
N VAL A 197 -20.97 5.54 -16.26
CA VAL A 197 -19.60 5.04 -16.44
C VAL A 197 -19.35 3.79 -15.58
N LEU A 198 -19.80 3.78 -14.33
CA LEU A 198 -19.66 2.62 -13.45
C LEU A 198 -20.38 1.37 -14.01
N GLU A 199 -21.58 1.54 -14.52
CA GLU A 199 -22.37 0.44 -15.08
C GLU A 199 -21.66 -0.19 -16.30
N THR A 200 -21.02 0.65 -17.12
CA THR A 200 -20.22 0.20 -18.26
C THR A 200 -19.03 -0.65 -17.80
N TYR A 201 -18.24 -0.19 -16.84
CA TYR A 201 -17.07 -0.93 -16.34
C TYR A 201 -17.45 -2.20 -15.57
N ILE A 202 -18.55 -2.19 -14.83
CA ILE A 202 -19.12 -3.41 -14.23
C ILE A 202 -19.51 -4.41 -15.31
N SER A 203 -20.11 -3.95 -16.42
CA SER A 203 -20.45 -4.80 -17.55
C SER A 203 -19.20 -5.43 -18.18
N TYR A 204 -18.13 -4.65 -18.40
CA TYR A 204 -16.87 -5.14 -18.95
C TYR A 204 -16.20 -6.18 -18.03
N LEU A 205 -16.12 -5.90 -16.73
CA LEU A 205 -15.60 -6.87 -15.77
C LEU A 205 -16.40 -8.16 -15.74
N ARG A 206 -17.73 -8.06 -15.74
CA ARG A 206 -18.61 -9.24 -15.81
C ARG A 206 -18.34 -10.05 -17.05
N LYS A 207 -18.26 -9.41 -18.21
CA LYS A 207 -18.00 -10.12 -19.49
C LYS A 207 -16.69 -10.91 -19.43
N LYS A 208 -15.63 -10.33 -18.88
CA LYS A 208 -14.31 -10.97 -18.79
C LYS A 208 -14.29 -12.06 -17.71
N LEU A 209 -14.80 -11.77 -16.53
CA LEU A 209 -14.76 -12.71 -15.41
C LEU A 209 -15.76 -13.84 -15.54
N HIS A 210 -17.01 -13.56 -15.94
CA HIS A 210 -18.05 -14.59 -16.00
C HIS A 210 -17.89 -15.55 -17.20
N ALA A 211 -17.02 -15.23 -18.15
CA ALA A 211 -16.63 -16.17 -19.21
C ALA A 211 -15.82 -17.35 -18.65
N LEU A 212 -15.15 -17.17 -17.51
CA LEU A 212 -14.25 -18.15 -16.91
C LEU A 212 -14.85 -18.87 -15.68
N GLY A 213 -16.06 -18.50 -15.27
CA GLY A 213 -16.69 -19.15 -14.12
C GLY A 213 -17.98 -18.47 -13.64
N PRO A 214 -18.58 -18.97 -12.56
CA PRO A 214 -19.86 -18.48 -12.05
C PRO A 214 -19.82 -16.99 -11.67
N PRO A 215 -20.96 -16.26 -11.71
CA PRO A 215 -21.02 -14.85 -11.38
C PRO A 215 -20.55 -14.54 -9.95
N LEU A 216 -19.55 -13.66 -9.81
CA LEU A 216 -19.06 -13.16 -8.50
C LEU A 216 -19.49 -11.71 -8.24
N ILE A 217 -19.66 -10.88 -9.27
CA ILE A 217 -20.07 -9.48 -9.11
C ILE A 217 -21.60 -9.40 -9.19
N HIS A 218 -22.23 -9.03 -8.09
CA HIS A 218 -23.68 -8.95 -7.97
C HIS A 218 -24.16 -7.49 -7.89
N THR A 219 -25.31 -7.21 -8.53
CA THR A 219 -26.02 -5.94 -8.38
C THR A 219 -26.95 -6.00 -7.17
N VAL A 220 -26.85 -5.03 -6.29
CA VAL A 220 -27.84 -4.77 -5.25
C VAL A 220 -28.69 -3.59 -5.72
N ARG A 221 -29.92 -3.91 -6.18
CA ARG A 221 -30.83 -2.94 -6.79
C ARG A 221 -31.03 -1.71 -5.89
N GLY A 222 -30.96 -0.52 -6.47
CA GLY A 222 -31.12 0.75 -5.76
C GLY A 222 -29.92 1.15 -4.86
N VAL A 223 -28.91 0.28 -4.64
CA VAL A 223 -27.79 0.54 -3.74
C VAL A 223 -26.45 0.58 -4.49
N GLY A 224 -26.04 -0.51 -5.11
CA GLY A 224 -24.72 -0.61 -5.74
C GLY A 224 -24.34 -2.03 -6.11
N TYR A 225 -23.09 -2.41 -5.81
CA TYR A 225 -22.52 -3.70 -6.21
C TYR A 225 -21.83 -4.40 -5.04
N ALA A 226 -21.72 -5.72 -5.12
CA ALA A 226 -21.00 -6.54 -4.16
C ALA A 226 -20.27 -7.68 -4.84
N LEU A 227 -19.07 -8.02 -4.37
CA LEU A 227 -18.39 -9.26 -4.71
C LEU A 227 -18.85 -10.33 -3.71
N ARG A 228 -19.48 -11.40 -4.20
CA ARG A 228 -20.07 -12.47 -3.39
C ARG A 228 -19.90 -13.81 -4.09
N PRO A 229 -19.89 -14.94 -3.33
CA PRO A 229 -19.96 -16.26 -3.92
C PRO A 229 -21.17 -16.43 -4.85
N PRO A 230 -21.11 -17.33 -5.82
CA PRO A 230 -22.26 -17.66 -6.64
C PRO A 230 -23.45 -18.07 -5.77
N ARG A 231 -24.64 -17.60 -6.10
CA ARG A 231 -25.85 -18.11 -5.44
C ARG A 231 -26.07 -19.56 -5.88
N ARG A 232 -26.11 -20.45 -4.92
CA ARG A 232 -26.55 -21.83 -5.12
C ARG A 232 -28.02 -21.85 -5.49
#